data_76264a3cf0122a3e4c4976f13d3cf768
#
_entry.id   76264a3cf0122a3e4c4976f13d3cf768
#
_cell.length_a   1.000
_cell.length_b   1.000
_cell.length_c   1.000
_cell.angle_alpha   90.00
_cell.angle_beta   90.00
_cell.angle_gamma   90.00
#
_symmetry.space_group_name_H-M   'P 1'
#
loop_
_entity.id
_entity.type
_entity.pdbx_description
1 polymer ?
#
loop_
_entity_poly.entity_id
_entity_poly.type
_entity_poly.pdbx_seq_one_letter_code
_entity_poly.pdbx_strand_id
1 'polypeptide(L)'
;MKKHYQWLAVLIVFGIVAWVPSAFAQTDFYKGKTITVYIGTTPGALYDQWGRILAQHMGKHIPGKPDMIVQNMPGAGHMIAANYVYNRTKPDGLSLIGTIVPTLYFDQLIGRKEAQFDWAKFVWIGSPVQGESQMYMRADTPYKTIEDVRSAKEPPRCGAQGTSDSAYY
;
A
#
# COMPACT_ATOMS: atom_id res chain seq x y z
N MET A 1 33.45 -28.47 45.55
CA MET A 1 32.80 -28.65 44.23
C MET A 1 31.65 -27.65 43.96
N LYS A 2 30.78 -27.32 44.92
CA LYS A 2 29.62 -26.40 44.67
C LYS A 2 29.98 -24.95 44.31
N LYS A 3 31.11 -24.41 44.77
CA LYS A 3 31.50 -22.99 44.47
C LYS A 3 31.90 -22.74 43.01
N HIS A 4 32.44 -23.72 42.30
CA HIS A 4 32.84 -23.54 40.90
C HIS A 4 31.66 -23.45 39.93
N TYR A 5 30.55 -24.13 40.20
CA TYR A 5 29.34 -24.05 39.38
C TYR A 5 28.65 -22.68 39.48
N GLN A 6 28.77 -22.02 40.61
CA GLN A 6 28.20 -20.65 40.78
C GLN A 6 28.91 -19.64 39.91
N TRP A 7 30.23 -19.71 39.81
CA TRP A 7 31.00 -18.84 38.94
C TRP A 7 30.77 -19.10 37.44
N LEU A 8 30.60 -20.38 37.06
CA LEU A 8 30.26 -20.78 35.72
C LEU A 8 28.86 -20.25 35.30
N ALA A 9 27.89 -20.33 36.18
CA ALA A 9 26.54 -19.82 35.93
C ALA A 9 26.54 -18.29 35.77
N VAL A 10 27.31 -17.55 36.57
CA VAL A 10 27.46 -16.08 36.43
C VAL A 10 28.11 -15.70 35.10
N LEU A 11 29.13 -16.41 34.65
CA LEU A 11 29.79 -16.17 33.35
C LEU A 11 28.86 -16.46 32.17
N ILE A 12 28.02 -17.50 32.25
CA ILE A 12 27.03 -17.81 31.21
C ILE A 12 25.94 -16.72 31.13
N VAL A 13 25.45 -16.24 32.27
CA VAL A 13 24.45 -15.17 32.29
C VAL A 13 25.03 -13.86 31.77
N PHE A 14 26.29 -13.55 32.10
CA PHE A 14 26.97 -12.36 31.60
C PHE A 14 27.24 -12.45 30.08
N GLY A 15 27.55 -13.64 29.57
CA GLY A 15 27.73 -13.88 28.13
C GLY A 15 26.45 -13.71 27.31
N ILE A 16 25.28 -14.09 27.86
CA ILE A 16 23.98 -13.96 27.20
C ILE A 16 23.53 -12.49 27.14
N VAL A 17 23.81 -11.70 28.18
CA VAL A 17 23.46 -10.27 28.23
C VAL A 17 24.31 -9.43 27.24
N ALA A 18 25.53 -9.86 26.95
CA ALA A 18 26.41 -9.15 26.01
C ALA A 18 26.04 -9.34 24.52
N TRP A 19 25.13 -10.27 24.22
CA TRP A 19 24.69 -10.58 22.84
C TRP A 19 23.32 -9.99 22.48
N VAL A 20 22.84 -9.02 23.20
CA VAL A 20 21.64 -8.28 22.77
C VAL A 20 22.06 -7.36 21.62
N PRO A 21 21.69 -7.65 20.36
CA PRO A 21 21.99 -6.73 19.25
C PRO A 21 21.33 -5.39 19.56
N SER A 22 22.12 -4.33 19.57
CA SER A 22 21.63 -2.98 19.80
C SER A 22 20.56 -2.64 18.79
N ALA A 23 19.29 -2.59 19.19
CA ALA A 23 18.15 -2.17 18.37
C ALA A 23 18.21 -0.68 17.91
N PHE A 24 19.34 -0.02 18.15
CA PHE A 24 19.56 1.40 17.84
C PHE A 24 19.89 1.70 16.37
N ALA A 25 20.18 0.67 15.54
CA ALA A 25 20.62 0.91 14.16
C ALA A 25 19.51 1.46 13.22
N GLN A 26 18.23 1.34 13.62
CA GLN A 26 17.09 1.76 12.78
C GLN A 26 16.73 3.24 12.90
N THR A 27 17.17 3.92 13.95
CA THR A 27 16.82 5.32 14.22
C THR A 27 17.46 6.31 13.24
N ASP A 28 18.59 5.96 12.64
CA ASP A 28 19.35 6.86 11.77
C ASP A 28 19.07 6.66 10.28
N PHE A 29 18.46 5.53 9.87
CA PHE A 29 18.24 5.25 8.44
C PHE A 29 17.41 6.33 7.73
N TYR A 30 16.32 6.76 8.34
CA TYR A 30 15.43 7.76 7.75
C TYR A 30 15.79 9.22 8.04
N LYS A 31 16.76 9.47 8.90
CA LYS A 31 17.16 10.82 9.28
C LYS A 31 17.68 11.61 8.08
N GLY A 32 17.06 12.78 7.82
CA GLY A 32 17.40 13.64 6.69
C GLY A 32 17.04 13.06 5.32
N LYS A 33 16.22 12.00 5.26
CA LYS A 33 15.72 11.42 4.01
C LYS A 33 14.30 11.85 3.73
N THR A 34 13.90 11.71 2.48
CA THR A 34 12.54 11.96 2.02
C THR A 34 11.92 10.67 1.51
N ILE A 35 10.72 10.35 1.99
CA ILE A 35 9.89 9.26 1.48
C ILE A 35 8.91 9.82 0.46
N THR A 36 8.88 9.24 -0.73
CA THR A 36 7.92 9.61 -1.78
C THR A 36 6.73 8.66 -1.77
N VAL A 37 5.53 9.22 -1.66
CA VAL A 37 4.26 8.48 -1.75
C VAL A 37 3.68 8.67 -3.15
N TYR A 38 3.71 7.62 -3.95
CA TYR A 38 3.18 7.63 -5.32
C TYR A 38 1.68 7.35 -5.30
N ILE A 39 0.90 8.22 -5.95
CA ILE A 39 -0.57 8.15 -5.99
C ILE A 39 -1.04 8.04 -7.43
N GLY A 40 -1.80 6.97 -7.74
CA GLY A 40 -2.28 6.66 -9.09
C GLY A 40 -3.45 7.51 -9.58
N THR A 41 -3.77 8.63 -8.91
CA THR A 41 -4.85 9.54 -9.31
C THR A 41 -4.35 10.96 -9.53
N THR A 42 -5.20 11.79 -10.15
CA THR A 42 -4.95 13.23 -10.29
C THR A 42 -4.95 13.93 -8.94
N PRO A 43 -4.22 15.05 -8.80
CA PRO A 43 -4.29 15.89 -7.62
C PRO A 43 -5.73 16.31 -7.28
N GLY A 44 -6.09 16.28 -5.98
CA GLY A 44 -7.40 16.61 -5.49
C GLY A 44 -8.42 15.47 -5.49
N ALA A 45 -8.13 14.34 -6.13
CA ALA A 45 -8.96 13.14 -6.06
C ALA A 45 -8.92 12.51 -4.64
N LEU A 46 -9.87 11.63 -4.32
CA LEU A 46 -10.00 11.01 -2.99
C LEU A 46 -8.70 10.34 -2.52
N TYR A 47 -8.07 9.54 -3.37
CA TYR A 47 -6.82 8.87 -3.03
C TYR A 47 -5.65 9.85 -2.86
N ASP A 48 -5.63 10.96 -3.60
CA ASP A 48 -4.63 12.02 -3.41
C ASP A 48 -4.78 12.67 -2.03
N GLN A 49 -6.02 12.94 -1.59
CA GLN A 49 -6.30 13.47 -0.26
C GLN A 49 -5.81 12.52 0.84
N TRP A 50 -6.09 11.23 0.73
CA TRP A 50 -5.58 10.22 1.66
C TRP A 50 -4.04 10.16 1.67
N GLY A 51 -3.41 10.19 0.49
CA GLY A 51 -1.94 10.22 0.37
C GLY A 51 -1.32 11.44 1.05
N ARG A 52 -1.95 12.61 0.93
CA ARG A 52 -1.48 13.84 1.59
C ARG A 52 -1.66 13.80 3.10
N ILE A 53 -2.78 13.29 3.59
CA ILE A 53 -3.00 13.07 5.04
C ILE A 53 -1.93 12.11 5.58
N LEU A 54 -1.67 11.01 4.88
CA LEU A 54 -0.63 10.06 5.25
C LEU A 54 0.74 10.73 5.30
N ALA A 55 1.13 11.45 4.25
CA ALA A 55 2.41 12.15 4.17
C ALA A 55 2.57 13.20 5.29
N GLN A 56 1.50 13.93 5.62
CA GLN A 56 1.52 14.95 6.68
C GLN A 56 1.69 14.35 8.08
N HIS A 57 1.18 13.13 8.31
CA HIS A 57 1.10 12.58 9.66
C HIS A 57 2.06 11.41 9.92
N MET A 58 2.34 10.56 8.92
CA MET A 58 3.12 9.34 9.11
C MET A 58 4.59 9.61 9.45
N GLY A 59 5.23 10.58 8.79
CA GLY A 59 6.68 10.85 8.94
C GLY A 59 7.11 11.09 10.39
N LYS A 60 6.28 11.75 11.18
CA LYS A 60 6.56 12.03 12.61
C LYS A 60 6.59 10.77 13.50
N HIS A 61 5.98 9.66 13.04
CA HIS A 61 5.94 8.39 13.75
C HIS A 61 7.03 7.40 13.30
N ILE A 62 7.78 7.75 12.25
CA ILE A 62 8.91 6.96 11.76
C ILE A 62 10.18 7.40 12.49
N PRO A 63 11.00 6.47 13.04
CA PRO A 63 12.30 6.81 13.60
C PRO A 63 13.16 7.58 12.57
N GLY A 64 13.80 8.66 12.99
CA GLY A 64 14.54 9.56 12.09
C GLY A 64 13.68 10.67 11.49
N LYS A 65 12.35 10.63 11.62
CA LYS A 65 11.39 11.67 11.20
C LYS A 65 11.65 12.16 9.76
N PRO A 66 11.55 11.26 8.75
CA PRO A 66 11.77 11.65 7.36
C PRO A 66 10.71 12.63 6.89
N ASP A 67 11.09 13.48 5.95
CA ASP A 67 10.12 14.23 5.19
C ASP A 67 9.32 13.28 4.29
N MET A 68 8.05 13.62 4.04
CA MET A 68 7.20 12.84 3.13
C MET A 68 6.58 13.74 2.08
N ILE A 69 6.67 13.34 0.82
CA ILE A 69 6.08 14.05 -0.32
C ILE A 69 5.14 13.14 -1.09
N VAL A 70 4.13 13.75 -1.72
CA VAL A 70 3.19 13.04 -2.60
C VAL A 70 3.53 13.33 -4.05
N GLN A 71 3.60 12.28 -4.87
CA GLN A 71 3.77 12.37 -6.31
C GLN A 71 2.63 11.67 -7.02
N ASN A 72 1.84 12.42 -7.79
CA ASN A 72 0.73 11.89 -8.55
C ASN A 72 1.21 11.30 -9.88
N MET A 73 0.73 10.11 -10.21
CA MET A 73 0.97 9.39 -11.46
C MET A 73 -0.35 8.78 -11.97
N PRO A 74 -1.27 9.61 -12.46
CA PRO A 74 -2.59 9.14 -12.90
C PRO A 74 -2.50 8.32 -14.18
N GLY A 75 -3.44 7.39 -14.34
CA GLY A 75 -3.68 6.66 -15.60
C GLY A 75 -3.86 5.16 -15.42
N ALA A 76 -4.61 4.59 -16.37
CA ALA A 76 -4.91 3.17 -16.48
C ALA A 76 -5.37 2.53 -15.15
N GLY A 77 -6.26 3.18 -14.39
CA GLY A 77 -6.76 2.63 -13.11
C GLY A 77 -5.64 2.35 -12.10
N HIS A 78 -4.69 3.27 -11.91
CA HIS A 78 -3.51 3.16 -11.04
C HIS A 78 -2.35 2.29 -11.58
N MET A 79 -2.53 1.61 -12.71
CA MET A 79 -1.54 0.71 -13.31
C MET A 79 -0.19 1.40 -13.57
N ILE A 80 -0.22 2.67 -14.04
CA ILE A 80 1.00 3.44 -14.33
C ILE A 80 1.83 3.62 -13.05
N ALA A 81 1.21 4.02 -11.96
CA ALA A 81 1.89 4.20 -10.68
C ALA A 81 2.46 2.88 -10.14
N ALA A 82 1.69 1.79 -10.22
CA ALA A 82 2.13 0.47 -9.78
C ALA A 82 3.34 -0.03 -10.57
N ASN A 83 3.29 0.04 -11.89
CA ASN A 83 4.40 -0.33 -12.76
C ASN A 83 5.64 0.52 -12.50
N TYR A 84 5.47 1.83 -12.30
CA TYR A 84 6.58 2.73 -12.03
C TYR A 84 7.27 2.40 -10.71
N VAL A 85 6.51 2.25 -9.63
CA VAL A 85 7.08 1.93 -8.32
C VAL A 85 7.79 0.58 -8.35
N TYR A 86 7.19 -0.42 -9.00
CA TYR A 86 7.78 -1.75 -9.08
C TYR A 86 9.07 -1.81 -9.90
N ASN A 87 9.09 -1.14 -11.08
CA ASN A 87 10.18 -1.32 -12.04
C ASN A 87 11.23 -0.20 -12.05
N ARG A 88 10.90 0.98 -11.49
CA ARG A 88 11.74 2.18 -11.62
C ARG A 88 12.26 2.73 -10.30
N THR A 89 11.60 2.45 -9.18
CA THR A 89 12.10 2.90 -7.87
C THR A 89 13.04 1.86 -7.27
N LYS A 90 13.91 2.30 -6.36
CA LYS A 90 14.78 1.40 -5.60
C LYS A 90 13.99 0.77 -4.46
N PRO A 91 14.19 -0.51 -4.14
CA PRO A 91 13.57 -1.15 -2.98
C PRO A 91 14.32 -0.82 -1.68
N ASP A 92 14.50 0.47 -1.42
CA ASP A 92 15.28 0.99 -0.29
C ASP A 92 14.42 1.55 0.85
N GLY A 93 13.09 1.37 0.77
CA GLY A 93 12.15 1.85 1.77
C GLY A 93 11.81 3.34 1.68
N LEU A 94 12.27 4.05 0.63
CA LEU A 94 11.99 5.48 0.42
C LEU A 94 10.89 5.74 -0.61
N SER A 95 10.35 4.70 -1.22
CA SER A 95 9.25 4.77 -2.19
C SER A 95 8.07 3.97 -1.70
N LEU A 96 6.93 4.62 -1.52
CA LEU A 96 5.66 3.99 -1.14
C LEU A 96 4.66 4.15 -2.28
N ILE A 97 3.84 3.14 -2.53
CA ILE A 97 2.64 3.30 -3.33
C ILE A 97 1.45 3.49 -2.38
N GLY A 98 0.81 4.65 -2.45
CA GLY A 98 -0.30 5.02 -1.58
C GLY A 98 -1.67 4.66 -2.13
N THR A 99 -1.71 4.13 -3.37
CA THR A 99 -2.95 3.70 -4.01
C THR A 99 -2.72 2.43 -4.81
N ILE A 100 -2.84 1.31 -4.15
CA ILE A 100 -2.90 0.04 -4.83
C ILE A 100 -4.31 -0.52 -4.65
N VAL A 101 -4.98 -0.80 -5.74
CA VAL A 101 -6.37 -1.27 -5.73
C VAL A 101 -6.42 -2.76 -6.07
N PRO A 102 -7.36 -3.54 -5.48
CA PRO A 102 -7.45 -4.99 -5.71
C PRO A 102 -7.59 -5.39 -7.18
N THR A 103 -8.15 -4.52 -8.02
CA THR A 103 -8.29 -4.77 -9.46
C THR A 103 -6.96 -4.96 -10.17
N LEU A 104 -5.89 -4.33 -9.71
CA LEU A 104 -4.54 -4.57 -10.24
C LEU A 104 -4.07 -6.01 -10.00
N TYR A 105 -4.49 -6.62 -8.90
CA TYR A 105 -4.27 -8.04 -8.65
C TYR A 105 -5.01 -8.92 -9.66
N PHE A 106 -6.27 -8.61 -9.97
CA PHE A 106 -7.02 -9.31 -11.01
C PHE A 106 -6.40 -9.12 -12.38
N ASP A 107 -5.94 -7.93 -12.74
CA ASP A 107 -5.21 -7.69 -13.99
C ASP A 107 -4.00 -8.62 -14.15
N GLN A 108 -3.25 -8.82 -13.07
CA GLN A 108 -2.12 -9.78 -13.09
C GLN A 108 -2.62 -11.23 -13.22
N LEU A 109 -3.66 -11.62 -12.47
CA LEU A 109 -4.20 -12.99 -12.50
C LEU A 109 -4.70 -13.41 -13.88
N ILE A 110 -5.36 -12.50 -14.60
CA ILE A 110 -5.86 -12.78 -15.96
C ILE A 110 -4.78 -12.62 -17.04
N GLY A 111 -3.53 -12.37 -16.64
CA GLY A 111 -2.38 -12.30 -17.55
C GLY A 111 -2.36 -11.04 -18.42
N ARG A 112 -2.87 -9.91 -17.92
CA ARG A 112 -2.87 -8.63 -18.62
C ARG A 112 -1.43 -8.17 -18.85
N LYS A 113 -1.05 -7.93 -20.11
CA LYS A 113 0.34 -7.58 -20.49
C LYS A 113 0.79 -6.23 -19.94
N GLU A 114 -0.14 -5.35 -19.66
CA GLU A 114 0.09 -4.02 -19.08
C GLU A 114 0.46 -4.10 -17.59
N ALA A 115 0.11 -5.18 -16.89
CA ALA A 115 0.49 -5.43 -15.50
C ALA A 115 1.94 -5.93 -15.43
N GLN A 116 2.89 -5.01 -15.35
CA GLN A 116 4.34 -5.28 -15.35
C GLN A 116 4.90 -5.30 -13.92
N PHE A 117 4.18 -5.82 -12.98
CA PHE A 117 4.58 -5.98 -11.58
C PHE A 117 4.19 -7.38 -11.08
N ASP A 118 4.76 -7.77 -9.97
CA ASP A 118 4.38 -8.97 -9.24
C ASP A 118 3.76 -8.54 -7.90
N TRP A 119 2.45 -8.75 -7.76
CA TRP A 119 1.69 -8.39 -6.56
C TRP A 119 2.25 -8.99 -5.28
N ALA A 120 2.77 -10.21 -5.36
CA ALA A 120 3.32 -10.92 -4.21
C ALA A 120 4.66 -10.34 -3.73
N LYS A 121 5.33 -9.54 -4.55
CA LYS A 121 6.63 -8.92 -4.21
C LYS A 121 6.51 -7.53 -3.61
N PHE A 122 5.33 -6.97 -3.53
CA PHE A 122 5.12 -5.75 -2.75
C PHE A 122 5.19 -6.05 -1.26
N VAL A 123 5.82 -5.16 -0.51
CA VAL A 123 5.80 -5.20 0.96
C VAL A 123 4.58 -4.42 1.43
N TRP A 124 3.59 -5.12 1.96
CA TRP A 124 2.33 -4.55 2.42
C TRP A 124 2.50 -3.96 3.82
N ILE A 125 2.21 -2.66 3.97
CA ILE A 125 2.33 -1.96 5.25
C ILE A 125 0.99 -1.93 5.97
N GLY A 126 -0.10 -1.63 5.24
CA GLY A 126 -1.44 -1.56 5.79
C GLY A 126 -2.40 -0.74 4.93
N SER A 127 -3.64 -0.63 5.41
CA SER A 127 -4.67 0.21 4.82
C SER A 127 -5.18 1.21 5.86
N PRO A 128 -5.28 2.50 5.53
CA PRO A 128 -5.82 3.51 6.46
C PRO A 128 -7.33 3.41 6.64
N VAL A 129 -8.02 2.70 5.74
CA VAL A 129 -9.46 2.52 5.76
C VAL A 129 -9.82 1.07 5.44
N GLN A 130 -10.91 0.60 6.03
CA GLN A 130 -11.62 -0.59 5.58
C GLN A 130 -12.88 -0.08 4.85
N GLY A 131 -12.89 -0.27 3.53
CA GLY A 131 -14.00 0.16 2.68
C GLY A 131 -14.85 -1.02 2.24
N GLU A 132 -16.15 -0.76 2.05
CA GLU A 132 -17.07 -1.67 1.39
C GLU A 132 -17.46 -1.07 0.05
N SER A 133 -17.45 -1.90 -1.00
CA SER A 133 -17.91 -1.48 -2.32
C SER A 133 -19.42 -1.37 -2.33
N GLN A 134 -19.94 -0.23 -2.80
CA GLN A 134 -21.38 0.02 -2.95
C GLN A 134 -21.69 0.27 -4.42
N MET A 135 -22.80 -0.32 -4.87
CA MET A 135 -23.35 -0.03 -6.19
C MET A 135 -24.53 0.94 -6.01
N TYR A 136 -24.53 2.00 -6.78
CA TYR A 136 -25.63 2.95 -6.82
C TYR A 136 -25.99 3.29 -8.27
N MET A 137 -27.25 3.60 -8.48
CA MET A 137 -27.78 3.98 -9.80
C MET A 137 -28.65 5.24 -9.64
N ARG A 138 -28.83 5.94 -10.75
CA ARG A 138 -29.75 7.08 -10.79
C ARG A 138 -31.18 6.61 -10.47
N ALA A 139 -31.90 7.39 -9.69
CA ALA A 139 -33.25 7.06 -9.26
C ALA A 139 -34.28 6.97 -10.42
N ASP A 140 -33.96 7.58 -11.57
CA ASP A 140 -34.81 7.58 -12.77
C ASP A 140 -34.58 6.34 -13.67
N THR A 141 -33.67 5.42 -13.28
CA THR A 141 -33.51 4.15 -14.03
C THR A 141 -34.63 3.15 -13.72
N PRO A 142 -34.90 2.19 -14.60
CA PRO A 142 -35.87 1.15 -14.36
C PRO A 142 -35.47 0.15 -13.29
N TYR A 143 -34.17 0.11 -12.91
CA TYR A 143 -33.64 -0.83 -11.93
C TYR A 143 -33.74 -0.26 -10.52
N LYS A 144 -34.41 -0.98 -9.62
CA LYS A 144 -34.60 -0.56 -8.21
C LYS A 144 -33.92 -1.49 -7.22
N THR A 145 -33.62 -2.72 -7.65
CA THR A 145 -32.98 -3.75 -6.86
C THR A 145 -31.83 -4.40 -7.65
N ILE A 146 -30.98 -5.14 -6.98
CA ILE A 146 -29.91 -5.91 -7.65
C ILE A 146 -30.50 -7.02 -8.52
N GLU A 147 -31.67 -7.54 -8.15
CA GLU A 147 -32.41 -8.56 -8.92
C GLU A 147 -32.90 -7.99 -10.25
N ASP A 148 -33.33 -6.73 -10.28
CA ASP A 148 -33.72 -6.07 -11.55
C ASP A 148 -32.52 -6.00 -12.51
N VAL A 149 -31.32 -5.69 -11.97
CA VAL A 149 -30.09 -5.66 -12.74
C VAL A 149 -29.71 -7.04 -13.27
N ARG A 150 -29.82 -8.09 -12.43
CA ARG A 150 -29.48 -9.47 -12.80
C ARG A 150 -30.42 -10.06 -13.84
N SER A 151 -31.69 -9.68 -13.79
CA SER A 151 -32.74 -10.18 -14.70
C SER A 151 -32.90 -9.32 -15.95
N ALA A 152 -32.13 -8.23 -16.08
CA ALA A 152 -32.25 -7.34 -17.21
C ALA A 152 -31.87 -8.01 -18.52
N LYS A 153 -32.71 -7.83 -19.54
CA LYS A 153 -32.41 -8.31 -20.91
C LYS A 153 -31.22 -7.62 -21.52
N GLU A 154 -31.06 -6.33 -21.19
CA GLU A 154 -29.90 -5.51 -21.56
C GLU A 154 -29.19 -5.09 -20.28
N PRO A 155 -27.87 -5.38 -20.12
CA PRO A 155 -27.17 -5.00 -18.94
C PRO A 155 -27.07 -3.45 -18.84
N PRO A 156 -27.22 -2.90 -17.63
CA PRO A 156 -27.06 -1.46 -17.43
C PRO A 156 -25.64 -1.03 -17.78
N ARG A 157 -25.49 0.19 -18.32
CA ARG A 157 -24.18 0.78 -18.56
C ARG A 157 -23.63 1.33 -17.26
N CYS A 158 -22.46 0.86 -16.87
CA CYS A 158 -21.73 1.35 -15.70
C CYS A 158 -20.59 2.26 -16.13
N GLY A 159 -20.30 3.28 -15.32
CA GLY A 159 -19.12 4.12 -15.50
C GLY A 159 -17.95 3.54 -14.73
N ALA A 160 -16.76 3.57 -15.34
CA ALA A 160 -15.50 3.19 -14.69
C ALA A 160 -14.41 4.17 -15.07
N GLN A 161 -13.40 4.34 -14.22
CA GLN A 161 -12.25 5.21 -14.49
C GLN A 161 -11.28 4.61 -15.51
N GLY A 162 -11.41 3.33 -15.79
CA GLY A 162 -10.58 2.60 -16.74
C GLY A 162 -10.80 1.11 -16.59
N THR A 163 -10.18 0.34 -17.46
CA THR A 163 -10.32 -1.12 -17.50
C THR A 163 -9.70 -1.84 -16.30
N SER A 164 -8.97 -1.13 -15.44
CA SER A 164 -8.43 -1.64 -14.17
C SER A 164 -9.18 -1.07 -12.96
N ASP A 165 -10.37 -0.49 -13.17
CA ASP A 165 -11.22 0.00 -12.09
C ASP A 165 -12.14 -1.13 -11.58
N SER A 166 -12.44 -1.14 -10.27
CA SER A 166 -13.34 -2.13 -9.66
C SER A 166 -14.77 -2.12 -10.23
N ALA A 167 -15.18 -1.01 -10.84
CA ALA A 167 -16.47 -0.90 -11.52
C ALA A 167 -16.48 -1.52 -12.93
N TYR A 168 -15.31 -1.92 -13.46
CA TYR A 168 -15.20 -2.55 -14.78
C TYR A 168 -15.44 -4.07 -14.74
N TYR A 169 -15.05 -4.71 -13.63
CA TYR A 169 -15.21 -6.14 -13.37
C TYR A 169 -16.45 -6.39 -12.52
#